data_245aef18a0cc5aac61514d4c1f67ce93
#
_entry.id   245aef18a0cc5aac61514d4c1f67ce93
#
_cell.length_a   1.000
_cell.length_b   1.000
_cell.length_c   1.000
_cell.angle_alpha   90.00
_cell.angle_beta   90.00
_cell.angle_gamma   90.00
#
_symmetry.space_group_name_H-M   'P 1'
#
loop_
_entity.id
_entity.type
_entity.pdbx_description
1 polymer ?
#
loop_
_entity_poly.entity_id
_entity_poly.type
_entity_poly.pdbx_seq_one_letter_code
_entity_poly.pdbx_strand_id
1 'polypeptide(L)'
;MCRVLGVSPSGFSAWQHRPLSARAIRDVHLLTQITQHHTASDRTYGAPRILADLHEAGERVSQKRVARLMRGAGLVGVSRRRGTRTTRRGPAEVAATDLVQRDFAASAPDQLWVADITYVPTWAGFLFLAVVLDAFSRRVVGWAMATHLRTELVLCALEMARVQRRPQGVIHHSDHGCQYTSLAFGTRCETLGVRPSRGAVGDCYDNALCESFFATLECELLDRRTFASQAAARAAIFRFIEGWYNPRRRHSALGQISPMAYEQLHASAA
;
A
#
# COMPACT_ATOMS: atom_id res chain seq x y z
N MET A 1 8.26 46.14 -31.34
CA MET A 1 8.04 45.35 -30.12
C MET A 1 8.92 45.84 -28.96
N CYS A 2 10.27 45.86 -29.05
CA CYS A 2 11.16 46.26 -27.93
C CYS A 2 10.85 47.66 -27.36
N ARG A 3 10.58 48.64 -28.23
CA ARG A 3 10.23 50.04 -27.84
C ARG A 3 8.92 50.13 -27.06
N VAL A 4 7.91 49.30 -27.37
CA VAL A 4 6.62 49.21 -26.68
C VAL A 4 6.75 48.56 -25.31
N LEU A 5 7.66 47.57 -25.18
CA LEU A 5 7.91 46.86 -23.93
C LEU A 5 9.00 47.51 -23.06
N GLY A 6 9.59 48.63 -23.49
CA GLY A 6 10.63 49.35 -22.75
C GLY A 6 11.94 48.57 -22.58
N VAL A 7 12.25 47.60 -23.47
CA VAL A 7 13.46 46.81 -23.43
C VAL A 7 14.40 47.17 -24.61
N SER A 8 15.73 47.09 -24.38
CA SER A 8 16.69 47.34 -25.46
C SER A 8 16.68 46.21 -26.49
N PRO A 9 16.82 46.49 -27.80
CA PRO A 9 16.92 45.46 -28.83
C PRO A 9 18.05 44.43 -28.56
N SER A 10 19.21 44.94 -28.12
CA SER A 10 20.38 44.10 -27.76
C SER A 10 20.08 43.21 -26.56
N GLY A 11 19.42 43.73 -25.53
CA GLY A 11 18.99 42.94 -24.36
C GLY A 11 17.97 41.87 -24.73
N PHE A 12 17.04 42.16 -25.62
CA PHE A 12 16.09 41.18 -26.15
C PHE A 12 16.81 40.07 -26.95
N SER A 13 17.70 40.46 -27.88
CA SER A 13 18.49 39.49 -28.64
C SER A 13 19.35 38.59 -27.72
N ALA A 14 20.05 39.18 -26.76
CA ALA A 14 20.85 38.43 -25.80
C ALA A 14 20.00 37.47 -24.94
N TRP A 15 18.77 37.89 -24.57
CA TRP A 15 17.83 37.02 -23.84
C TRP A 15 17.37 35.84 -24.73
N GLN A 16 17.05 36.12 -26.00
CA GLN A 16 16.57 35.09 -26.93
C GLN A 16 17.63 34.03 -27.26
N HIS A 17 18.92 34.40 -27.31
CA HIS A 17 20.03 33.50 -27.62
C HIS A 17 20.77 32.98 -26.37
N ARG A 18 20.30 33.35 -25.17
CA ARG A 18 20.96 32.91 -23.92
C ARG A 18 20.89 31.41 -23.78
N PRO A 19 22.03 30.71 -23.58
CA PRO A 19 22.01 29.28 -23.25
C PRO A 19 21.26 29.03 -21.94
N LEU A 20 20.75 27.79 -21.79
CA LEU A 20 20.08 27.37 -20.57
C LEU A 20 20.99 27.60 -19.36
N SER A 21 20.44 28.13 -18.27
CA SER A 21 21.19 28.27 -17.04
C SER A 21 21.55 26.89 -16.46
N ALA A 22 22.63 26.81 -15.68
CA ALA A 22 23.03 25.58 -14.97
C ALA A 22 21.87 24.98 -14.17
N ARG A 23 20.99 25.84 -13.61
CA ARG A 23 19.78 25.42 -12.90
C ARG A 23 18.77 24.78 -13.85
N ALA A 24 18.58 25.32 -15.04
CA ALA A 24 17.64 24.77 -16.04
C ALA A 24 18.16 23.43 -16.60
N ILE A 25 19.47 23.31 -16.86
CA ILE A 25 20.10 22.05 -17.26
C ILE A 25 19.89 20.99 -16.16
N ARG A 26 20.13 21.35 -14.90
CA ARG A 26 19.90 20.45 -13.75
C ARG A 26 18.42 20.09 -13.60
N ASP A 27 17.47 20.99 -13.89
CA ASP A 27 16.03 20.69 -13.87
C ASP A 27 15.65 19.68 -14.95
N VAL A 28 16.22 19.74 -16.15
CA VAL A 28 16.01 18.74 -17.23
C VAL A 28 16.48 17.36 -16.78
N HIS A 29 17.70 17.27 -16.22
CA HIS A 29 18.24 16.00 -15.71
C HIS A 29 17.36 15.40 -14.61
N LEU A 30 16.97 16.22 -13.61
CA LEU A 30 16.06 15.79 -12.55
C LEU A 30 14.70 15.34 -13.07
N LEU A 31 14.16 16.05 -14.07
CA LEU A 31 12.86 15.68 -14.66
C LEU A 31 12.92 14.31 -15.34
N THR A 32 14.04 13.97 -16.01
CA THR A 32 14.24 12.63 -16.60
C THR A 32 14.17 11.56 -15.51
N GLN A 33 14.90 11.73 -14.40
CA GLN A 33 14.88 10.77 -13.28
C GLN A 33 13.50 10.69 -12.62
N ILE A 34 12.85 11.84 -12.36
CA ILE A 34 11.46 11.89 -11.84
C ILE A 34 10.52 11.09 -12.73
N THR A 35 10.62 11.24 -14.06
CA THR A 35 9.77 10.53 -15.01
C THR A 35 10.04 9.02 -14.97
N GLN A 36 11.31 8.61 -14.85
CA GLN A 36 11.69 7.19 -14.71
C GLN A 36 11.08 6.58 -13.44
N HIS A 37 11.25 7.20 -12.27
CA HIS A 37 10.67 6.71 -11.02
C HIS A 37 9.14 6.73 -11.02
N HIS A 38 8.53 7.76 -11.60
CA HIS A 38 7.08 7.83 -11.75
C HIS A 38 6.55 6.70 -12.65
N THR A 39 7.23 6.38 -13.74
CA THR A 39 6.87 5.25 -14.62
C THR A 39 7.10 3.91 -13.92
N ALA A 40 8.22 3.74 -13.22
CA ALA A 40 8.54 2.53 -12.47
C ALA A 40 7.53 2.21 -11.35
N SER A 41 6.89 3.25 -10.81
CA SER A 41 5.79 3.10 -9.83
C SER A 41 4.40 2.89 -10.48
N ASP A 42 4.34 2.52 -11.74
CA ASP A 42 3.08 2.47 -12.52
C ASP A 42 2.31 3.80 -12.46
N ARG A 43 3.01 4.94 -12.41
CA ARG A 43 2.46 6.30 -12.34
C ARG A 43 1.59 6.54 -11.08
N THR A 44 1.92 5.85 -9.98
CA THR A 44 1.18 6.00 -8.72
C THR A 44 1.84 6.96 -7.74
N TYR A 45 3.17 7.15 -7.84
CA TYR A 45 3.90 7.96 -6.88
C TYR A 45 3.72 9.46 -7.10
N GLY A 46 3.39 10.15 -6.00
CA GLY A 46 3.46 11.61 -5.90
C GLY A 46 4.84 12.08 -5.40
N ALA A 47 5.01 13.40 -5.33
CA ALA A 47 6.29 14.03 -4.98
C ALA A 47 7.00 13.49 -3.71
N PRO A 48 6.32 13.10 -2.62
CA PRO A 48 7.02 12.57 -1.44
C PRO A 48 7.74 11.24 -1.69
N ARG A 49 7.11 10.30 -2.42
CA ARG A 49 7.71 9.00 -2.73
C ARG A 49 8.77 9.11 -3.83
N ILE A 50 8.54 9.95 -4.84
CA ILE A 50 9.55 10.28 -5.86
C ILE A 50 10.79 10.92 -5.22
N LEU A 51 10.61 11.80 -4.24
CA LEU A 51 11.74 12.39 -3.50
C LEU A 51 12.55 11.30 -2.79
N ALA A 52 11.89 10.35 -2.16
CA ALA A 52 12.57 9.24 -1.48
C ALA A 52 13.37 8.37 -2.47
N ASP A 53 12.82 8.08 -3.67
CA ASP A 53 13.55 7.38 -4.73
C ASP A 53 14.78 8.15 -5.21
N LEU A 54 14.64 9.47 -5.39
CA LEU A 54 15.77 10.33 -5.78
C LEU A 54 16.85 10.38 -4.71
N HIS A 55 16.47 10.47 -3.43
CA HIS A 55 17.43 10.46 -2.31
C HIS A 55 18.18 9.13 -2.22
N GLU A 56 17.50 8.00 -2.41
CA GLU A 56 18.11 6.67 -2.46
C GLU A 56 19.09 6.55 -3.66
N ALA A 57 18.77 7.19 -4.78
CA ALA A 57 19.66 7.30 -5.93
C ALA A 57 20.81 8.31 -5.73
N GLY A 58 20.96 8.91 -4.55
CA GLY A 58 22.03 9.88 -4.21
C GLY A 58 21.76 11.33 -4.63
N GLU A 59 20.55 11.63 -5.14
CA GLU A 59 20.20 12.98 -5.56
C GLU A 59 19.83 13.89 -4.37
N ARG A 60 20.50 15.03 -4.24
CA ARG A 60 20.16 16.04 -3.24
C ARG A 60 19.21 17.08 -3.84
N VAL A 61 17.92 16.92 -3.56
CA VAL A 61 16.87 17.80 -4.07
C VAL A 61 15.78 18.02 -3.01
N SER A 62 15.14 19.18 -3.01
CA SER A 62 14.04 19.48 -2.10
C SER A 62 12.70 19.00 -2.66
N GLN A 63 11.77 18.62 -1.77
CA GLN A 63 10.42 18.22 -2.15
C GLN A 63 9.69 19.31 -2.97
N LYS A 64 9.89 20.59 -2.63
CA LYS A 64 9.28 21.71 -3.37
C LYS A 64 9.75 21.74 -4.84
N ARG A 65 11.04 21.43 -5.10
CA ARG A 65 11.59 21.37 -6.46
C ARG A 65 11.02 20.18 -7.22
N VAL A 66 10.95 19.00 -6.61
CA VAL A 66 10.34 17.80 -7.21
C VAL A 66 8.87 18.07 -7.56
N ALA A 67 8.09 18.58 -6.60
CA ALA A 67 6.67 18.89 -6.82
C ALA A 67 6.46 19.93 -7.94
N ARG A 68 7.35 20.94 -8.05
CA ARG A 68 7.30 21.93 -9.13
C ARG A 68 7.57 21.28 -10.49
N LEU A 69 8.61 20.45 -10.59
CA LEU A 69 8.96 19.77 -11.84
C LEU A 69 7.87 18.78 -12.28
N MET A 70 7.34 17.98 -11.33
CA MET A 70 6.22 17.07 -11.61
C MET A 70 5.00 17.84 -12.16
N ARG A 71 4.61 18.96 -11.49
CA ARG A 71 3.48 19.77 -11.93
C ARG A 71 3.71 20.35 -13.32
N GLY A 72 4.90 20.87 -13.60
CA GLY A 72 5.26 21.42 -14.92
C GLY A 72 5.22 20.40 -16.05
N ALA A 73 5.45 19.11 -15.73
CA ALA A 73 5.40 18.00 -16.67
C ALA A 73 4.05 17.24 -16.67
N GLY A 74 3.04 17.71 -15.93
CA GLY A 74 1.75 17.02 -15.83
C GLY A 74 1.80 15.67 -15.12
N LEU A 75 2.85 15.38 -14.33
CA LEU A 75 2.99 14.13 -13.58
C LEU A 75 2.24 14.22 -12.26
N VAL A 76 1.23 13.36 -12.09
CA VAL A 76 0.36 13.35 -10.92
C VAL A 76 0.38 11.96 -10.27
N GLY A 77 0.60 11.91 -8.96
CA GLY A 77 0.47 10.68 -8.20
C GLY A 77 -0.99 10.35 -7.87
N VAL A 78 -1.26 9.08 -7.60
CA VAL A 78 -2.59 8.62 -7.18
C VAL A 78 -2.83 9.04 -5.73
N SER A 79 -4.00 9.61 -5.46
CA SER A 79 -4.44 10.00 -4.13
C SER A 79 -5.69 9.23 -3.75
N ARG A 80 -5.79 8.80 -2.49
CA ARG A 80 -7.02 8.20 -1.97
C ARG A 80 -8.16 9.21 -2.12
N ARG A 81 -9.25 8.80 -2.76
CA ARG A 81 -10.49 9.57 -2.71
C ARG A 81 -10.98 9.56 -1.26
N ARG A 82 -11.46 10.70 -0.76
CA ARG A 82 -12.19 10.73 0.52
C ARG A 82 -13.51 10.00 0.29
N GLY A 83 -13.56 8.72 0.68
CA GLY A 83 -14.77 7.92 0.60
C GLY A 83 -15.78 8.35 1.67
N THR A 84 -17.06 8.19 1.35
CA THR A 84 -18.17 8.35 2.31
C THR A 84 -18.11 7.16 3.28
N ARG A 85 -18.25 7.42 4.58
CA ARG A 85 -18.33 6.38 5.62
C ARG A 85 -19.58 5.54 5.40
N THR A 86 -19.45 4.25 5.10
CA THR A 86 -20.56 3.36 4.76
C THR A 86 -21.00 2.41 5.90
N THR A 87 -20.30 2.37 7.04
CA THR A 87 -20.61 1.44 8.13
C THR A 87 -21.66 1.99 9.10
N ARG A 88 -22.82 1.30 9.24
CA ARG A 88 -23.82 1.53 10.29
C ARG A 88 -23.62 0.50 11.41
N ARG A 89 -23.68 0.95 12.67
CA ARG A 89 -23.65 0.09 13.85
C ARG A 89 -24.87 -0.83 13.88
N GLY A 90 -24.64 -2.14 14.04
CA GLY A 90 -25.65 -3.12 14.46
C GLY A 90 -25.59 -3.38 15.97
N PRO A 91 -26.60 -4.04 16.59
CA PRO A 91 -26.60 -4.38 18.01
C PRO A 91 -25.50 -5.39 18.35
N ALA A 92 -24.88 -5.22 19.53
CA ALA A 92 -23.75 -5.99 20.01
C ALA A 92 -24.14 -7.43 20.39
N GLU A 93 -23.46 -8.41 19.85
CA GLU A 93 -23.44 -9.80 20.34
C GLU A 93 -22.17 -10.06 21.15
N VAL A 94 -22.22 -11.07 22.05
CA VAL A 94 -21.16 -11.40 23.01
C VAL A 94 -19.81 -11.62 22.32
N ALA A 95 -18.84 -10.79 22.64
CA ALA A 95 -17.56 -10.70 21.99
C ALA A 95 -16.58 -11.82 22.44
N ALA A 96 -15.87 -12.42 21.50
CA ALA A 96 -14.63 -13.14 21.79
C ALA A 96 -13.56 -12.16 22.30
N THR A 97 -12.61 -12.65 23.10
CA THR A 97 -11.60 -11.83 23.78
C THR A 97 -10.79 -11.00 22.79
N ASP A 98 -10.87 -9.68 22.90
CA ASP A 98 -9.97 -8.76 22.20
C ASP A 98 -8.63 -8.76 22.94
N LEU A 99 -7.60 -9.33 22.31
CA LEU A 99 -6.23 -9.38 22.83
C LEU A 99 -5.40 -8.15 22.43
N VAL A 100 -5.90 -7.35 21.50
CA VAL A 100 -5.17 -6.20 20.92
C VAL A 100 -5.53 -4.90 21.64
N GLN A 101 -6.78 -4.77 22.14
CA GLN A 101 -7.26 -3.59 22.89
C GLN A 101 -6.90 -2.26 22.20
N ARG A 102 -7.03 -2.21 20.88
CA ARG A 102 -6.64 -1.07 20.01
C ARG A 102 -5.15 -0.72 19.98
N ASP A 103 -4.29 -1.51 20.58
CA ASP A 103 -2.85 -1.35 20.45
C ASP A 103 -2.33 -2.23 19.30
N PHE A 104 -2.30 -1.65 18.10
CA PHE A 104 -1.76 -2.29 16.89
C PHE A 104 -0.26 -2.07 16.74
N ALA A 105 0.43 -1.61 17.77
CA ALA A 105 1.87 -1.44 17.76
C ALA A 105 2.56 -2.80 18.01
N ALA A 106 3.24 -3.31 17.00
CA ALA A 106 4.13 -4.45 17.13
C ALA A 106 5.58 -3.95 17.15
N SER A 107 6.40 -4.48 18.05
CA SER A 107 7.81 -4.10 18.16
C SER A 107 8.74 -4.97 17.31
N ALA A 108 8.23 -6.11 16.82
CA ALA A 108 8.95 -7.05 15.96
C ALA A 108 8.00 -7.72 14.97
N PRO A 109 8.52 -8.32 13.89
CA PRO A 109 7.72 -9.12 12.98
C PRO A 109 7.04 -10.29 13.69
N ASP A 110 5.91 -10.72 13.16
CA ASP A 110 5.18 -11.93 13.57
C ASP A 110 4.67 -11.93 15.03
N GLN A 111 4.53 -10.76 15.65
CA GLN A 111 3.86 -10.60 16.94
C GLN A 111 2.34 -10.43 16.76
N LEU A 112 1.95 -9.66 15.78
CA LEU A 112 0.55 -9.34 15.47
C LEU A 112 0.31 -9.37 13.97
N TRP A 113 -0.58 -10.23 13.54
CA TRP A 113 -1.13 -10.26 12.19
C TRP A 113 -2.56 -9.71 12.20
N VAL A 114 -2.88 -8.92 11.19
CA VAL A 114 -4.22 -8.36 10.99
C VAL A 114 -4.76 -8.91 9.67
N ALA A 115 -5.98 -9.41 9.70
CA ALA A 115 -6.59 -10.07 8.55
C ALA A 115 -7.97 -9.51 8.21
N ASP A 116 -8.29 -9.51 6.93
CA ASP A 116 -9.59 -9.07 6.42
C ASP A 116 -9.84 -9.60 4.99
N ILE A 117 -11.07 -9.43 4.52
CA ILE A 117 -11.52 -9.86 3.20
C ILE A 117 -12.07 -8.66 2.43
N THR A 118 -11.70 -8.57 1.16
CA THR A 118 -12.33 -7.65 0.21
C THR A 118 -12.82 -8.39 -1.02
N TYR A 119 -13.65 -7.73 -1.82
CA TYR A 119 -14.09 -8.25 -3.11
C TYR A 119 -13.53 -7.43 -4.27
N VAL A 120 -13.24 -8.11 -5.35
CA VAL A 120 -12.73 -7.54 -6.59
C VAL A 120 -13.74 -7.78 -7.70
N PRO A 121 -14.36 -6.74 -8.28
CA PRO A 121 -15.31 -6.91 -9.36
C PRO A 121 -14.59 -7.31 -10.64
N THR A 122 -15.16 -8.30 -11.35
CA THR A 122 -14.76 -8.67 -12.71
C THR A 122 -16.00 -8.84 -13.58
N TRP A 123 -15.84 -8.83 -14.90
CA TRP A 123 -16.99 -9.11 -15.79
C TRP A 123 -17.54 -10.52 -15.61
N ALA A 124 -16.72 -11.46 -15.13
CA ALA A 124 -17.11 -12.85 -14.85
C ALA A 124 -17.65 -13.06 -13.42
N GLY A 125 -17.98 -11.98 -12.69
CA GLY A 125 -18.45 -12.02 -11.30
C GLY A 125 -17.36 -11.61 -10.29
N PHE A 126 -17.69 -11.67 -9.00
CA PHE A 126 -16.77 -11.27 -7.94
C PHE A 126 -15.67 -12.30 -7.72
N LEU A 127 -14.48 -11.78 -7.43
CA LEU A 127 -13.36 -12.50 -6.84
C LEU A 127 -13.17 -11.99 -5.43
N PHE A 128 -13.10 -12.86 -4.43
CA PHE A 128 -12.84 -12.49 -3.04
C PHE A 128 -11.35 -12.65 -2.74
N LEU A 129 -10.78 -11.68 -2.05
CA LEU A 129 -9.38 -11.66 -1.64
C LEU A 129 -9.33 -11.58 -0.11
N ALA A 130 -8.83 -12.63 0.54
CA ALA A 130 -8.43 -12.60 1.95
C ALA A 130 -6.95 -12.26 2.05
N VAL A 131 -6.58 -11.42 3.02
CA VAL A 131 -5.20 -11.02 3.29
C VAL A 131 -4.87 -11.16 4.76
N VAL A 132 -3.60 -11.44 5.04
CA VAL A 132 -2.98 -11.40 6.37
C VAL A 132 -1.80 -10.45 6.29
N LEU A 133 -1.83 -9.37 7.06
CA LEU A 133 -0.77 -8.37 7.14
C LEU A 133 -0.03 -8.48 8.47
N ASP A 134 1.28 -8.41 8.42
CA ASP A 134 2.10 -8.19 9.60
C ASP A 134 1.99 -6.72 10.06
N ALA A 135 1.61 -6.50 11.32
CA ALA A 135 1.36 -5.16 11.84
C ALA A 135 2.63 -4.33 11.99
N PHE A 136 3.79 -4.96 12.23
CA PHE A 136 5.08 -4.32 12.36
C PHE A 136 5.55 -3.73 11.02
N SER A 137 5.57 -4.56 9.99
CA SER A 137 6.17 -4.23 8.69
C SER A 137 5.17 -3.78 7.63
N ARG A 138 3.87 -3.93 7.87
CA ARG A 138 2.81 -3.76 6.86
C ARG A 138 2.91 -4.73 5.69
N ARG A 139 3.73 -5.76 5.80
CA ARG A 139 3.91 -6.78 4.77
C ARG A 139 2.68 -7.67 4.69
N VAL A 140 2.20 -7.94 3.50
CA VAL A 140 1.22 -9.00 3.26
C VAL A 140 1.97 -10.33 3.34
N VAL A 141 1.76 -11.07 4.43
CA VAL A 141 2.44 -12.33 4.74
C VAL A 141 1.64 -13.55 4.30
N GLY A 142 0.34 -13.37 4.07
CA GLY A 142 -0.52 -14.41 3.52
C GLY A 142 -1.69 -13.81 2.77
N TRP A 143 -2.12 -14.48 1.70
CA TRP A 143 -3.28 -14.09 0.93
C TRP A 143 -3.86 -15.28 0.16
N ALA A 144 -5.14 -15.21 -0.10
CA ALA A 144 -5.84 -16.22 -0.91
C ALA A 144 -6.96 -15.56 -1.70
N MET A 145 -7.33 -16.16 -2.82
CA MET A 145 -8.42 -15.67 -3.67
C MET A 145 -9.36 -16.81 -4.04
N ALA A 146 -10.68 -16.58 -3.91
CA ALA A 146 -11.72 -17.53 -4.29
C ALA A 146 -12.91 -16.84 -4.97
N THR A 147 -13.76 -17.61 -5.59
CA THR A 147 -15.03 -17.15 -6.17
C THR A 147 -16.19 -17.23 -5.17
N HIS A 148 -15.89 -17.59 -3.94
CA HIS A 148 -16.84 -17.77 -2.84
C HIS A 148 -16.28 -17.19 -1.55
N LEU A 149 -17.15 -16.87 -0.61
CA LEU A 149 -16.81 -16.27 0.69
C LEU A 149 -16.95 -17.31 1.83
N ARG A 150 -16.35 -18.49 1.65
CA ARG A 150 -16.38 -19.56 2.66
C ARG A 150 -15.14 -19.48 3.56
N THR A 151 -15.17 -20.20 4.70
CA THR A 151 -14.07 -20.27 5.67
C THR A 151 -12.74 -20.76 5.05
N GLU A 152 -12.79 -21.62 4.03
CA GLU A 152 -11.59 -22.10 3.32
C GLU A 152 -10.75 -20.98 2.75
N LEU A 153 -11.36 -19.86 2.35
CA LEU A 153 -10.64 -18.70 1.82
C LEU A 153 -9.68 -18.12 2.87
N VAL A 154 -10.17 -17.89 4.09
CA VAL A 154 -9.35 -17.33 5.18
C VAL A 154 -8.35 -18.34 5.71
N LEU A 155 -8.70 -19.63 5.72
CA LEU A 155 -7.78 -20.72 6.08
C LEU A 155 -6.61 -20.81 5.11
N CYS A 156 -6.83 -20.69 3.81
CA CYS A 156 -5.75 -20.67 2.82
C CYS A 156 -4.81 -19.48 3.00
N ALA A 157 -5.34 -18.29 3.31
CA ALA A 157 -4.53 -17.11 3.58
C ALA A 157 -3.68 -17.28 4.86
N LEU A 158 -4.28 -17.80 5.94
CA LEU A 158 -3.60 -18.09 7.20
C LEU A 158 -2.49 -19.15 7.01
N GLU A 159 -2.77 -20.21 6.27
CA GLU A 159 -1.80 -21.28 6.00
C GLU A 159 -0.61 -20.76 5.19
N MET A 160 -0.84 -19.94 4.18
CA MET A 160 0.22 -19.28 3.44
C MET A 160 1.11 -18.44 4.36
N ALA A 161 0.50 -17.60 5.22
CA ALA A 161 1.23 -16.79 6.19
C ALA A 161 2.09 -17.66 7.12
N ARG A 162 1.51 -18.73 7.65
CA ARG A 162 2.22 -19.67 8.56
C ARG A 162 3.38 -20.35 7.88
N VAL A 163 3.21 -20.86 6.66
CA VAL A 163 4.28 -21.54 5.92
C VAL A 163 5.44 -20.58 5.61
N GLN A 164 5.13 -19.36 5.23
CA GLN A 164 6.15 -18.34 4.92
C GLN A 164 6.91 -17.85 6.16
N ARG A 165 6.21 -17.66 7.28
CA ARG A 165 6.75 -16.94 8.46
C ARG A 165 7.16 -17.86 9.60
N ARG A 166 6.52 -19.02 9.76
CA ARG A 166 6.74 -19.99 10.86
C ARG A 166 6.71 -19.32 12.23
N PRO A 167 5.67 -18.54 12.56
CA PRO A 167 5.62 -17.73 13.76
C PRO A 167 5.56 -18.58 15.02
N GLN A 168 5.94 -17.98 16.15
CA GLN A 168 5.79 -18.57 17.48
C GLN A 168 4.76 -17.75 18.27
N GLY A 169 3.53 -18.27 18.42
CA GLY A 169 2.50 -17.65 19.25
C GLY A 169 1.97 -16.30 18.77
N VAL A 170 1.98 -16.06 17.45
CA VAL A 170 1.48 -14.83 16.84
C VAL A 170 0.01 -14.61 17.17
N ILE A 171 -0.39 -13.36 17.43
CA ILE A 171 -1.79 -12.96 17.53
C ILE A 171 -2.32 -12.72 16.11
N HIS A 172 -3.42 -13.39 15.75
CA HIS A 172 -4.14 -13.17 14.50
C HIS A 172 -5.42 -12.41 14.82
N HIS A 173 -5.45 -11.13 14.49
CA HIS A 173 -6.58 -10.25 14.72
C HIS A 173 -7.42 -10.06 13.45
N SER A 174 -8.73 -10.19 13.57
CA SER A 174 -9.69 -10.01 12.48
C SER A 174 -10.97 -9.36 12.98
N ASP A 175 -11.83 -8.96 12.07
CA ASP A 175 -13.20 -8.56 12.38
C ASP A 175 -14.06 -9.76 12.82
N HIS A 176 -15.34 -9.49 13.14
CA HIS A 176 -16.33 -10.51 13.51
C HIS A 176 -16.98 -11.23 12.32
N GLY A 177 -16.34 -11.25 11.15
CA GLY A 177 -16.87 -11.98 10.01
C GLY A 177 -17.11 -13.46 10.31
N CYS A 178 -18.20 -14.03 9.77
CA CYS A 178 -18.60 -15.43 10.03
C CYS A 178 -17.50 -16.44 9.65
N GLN A 179 -16.58 -16.08 8.77
CA GLN A 179 -15.44 -16.91 8.38
C GLN A 179 -14.44 -17.08 9.54
N TYR A 180 -14.16 -15.98 10.27
CA TYR A 180 -13.22 -15.95 11.39
C TYR A 180 -13.83 -16.45 12.70
N THR A 181 -15.19 -16.45 12.80
CA THR A 181 -15.89 -16.99 13.97
C THR A 181 -16.21 -18.48 13.86
N SER A 182 -15.93 -19.10 12.72
CA SER A 182 -16.18 -20.53 12.50
C SER A 182 -15.35 -21.42 13.40
N LEU A 183 -15.92 -22.54 13.84
CA LEU A 183 -15.21 -23.56 14.61
C LEU A 183 -13.96 -24.07 13.88
N ALA A 184 -14.06 -24.27 12.56
CA ALA A 184 -12.95 -24.73 11.71
C ALA A 184 -11.77 -23.75 11.74
N PHE A 185 -12.02 -22.43 11.76
CA PHE A 185 -10.96 -21.43 11.87
C PHE A 185 -10.31 -21.46 13.26
N GLY A 186 -11.10 -21.52 14.33
CA GLY A 186 -10.58 -21.65 15.71
C GLY A 186 -9.69 -22.87 15.92
N THR A 187 -10.19 -24.04 15.54
CA THR A 187 -9.42 -25.31 15.62
C THR A 187 -8.11 -25.24 14.78
N ARG A 188 -8.16 -24.61 13.61
CA ARG A 188 -6.95 -24.46 12.81
C ARG A 188 -5.93 -23.52 13.46
N CYS A 189 -6.36 -22.41 14.05
CA CYS A 189 -5.49 -21.52 14.80
C CYS A 189 -4.79 -22.25 15.96
N GLU A 190 -5.53 -23.02 16.76
CA GLU A 190 -4.98 -23.85 17.83
C GLU A 190 -3.92 -24.84 17.32
N THR A 191 -4.24 -25.59 16.25
CA THR A 191 -3.30 -26.53 15.62
C THR A 191 -2.01 -25.85 15.15
N LEU A 192 -2.09 -24.61 14.70
CA LEU A 192 -0.96 -23.85 14.16
C LEU A 192 -0.21 -23.04 15.23
N GLY A 193 -0.65 -23.04 16.49
CA GLY A 193 -0.08 -22.22 17.55
C GLY A 193 -0.32 -20.72 17.31
N VAL A 194 -1.37 -20.36 16.59
CA VAL A 194 -1.80 -18.98 16.33
C VAL A 194 -2.87 -18.60 17.33
N ARG A 195 -2.77 -17.45 17.95
CA ARG A 195 -3.72 -16.96 18.95
C ARG A 195 -4.78 -16.09 18.27
N PRO A 196 -6.02 -16.56 18.11
CA PRO A 196 -7.06 -15.74 17.49
C PRO A 196 -7.48 -14.60 18.44
N SER A 197 -7.61 -13.40 17.87
CA SER A 197 -8.15 -12.21 18.51
C SER A 197 -9.19 -11.58 17.61
N ARG A 198 -10.23 -11.00 18.18
CA ARG A 198 -11.33 -10.36 17.43
C ARG A 198 -11.60 -9.00 17.98
N GLY A 199 -11.77 -8.03 17.09
CA GLY A 199 -12.17 -6.69 17.44
C GLY A 199 -13.56 -6.64 18.09
N ALA A 200 -13.90 -5.54 18.74
CA ALA A 200 -15.24 -5.33 19.27
C ALA A 200 -16.26 -5.18 18.13
N VAL A 201 -17.46 -5.74 18.29
CA VAL A 201 -18.52 -5.64 17.28
C VAL A 201 -18.80 -4.16 16.94
N GLY A 202 -18.59 -3.79 15.67
CA GLY A 202 -18.87 -2.44 15.17
C GLY A 202 -17.78 -1.40 15.45
N ASP A 203 -16.57 -1.79 15.85
CA ASP A 203 -15.44 -0.86 15.97
C ASP A 203 -14.64 -0.81 14.66
N CYS A 204 -14.77 0.31 13.96
CA CYS A 204 -14.08 0.55 12.69
C CYS A 204 -12.57 0.85 12.86
N TYR A 205 -12.07 0.97 14.09
CA TYR A 205 -10.64 1.20 14.34
C TYR A 205 -9.84 -0.11 14.39
N ASP A 206 -10.52 -1.24 14.59
CA ASP A 206 -9.89 -2.54 14.80
C ASP A 206 -9.25 -3.11 13.52
N ASN A 207 -9.50 -2.53 12.33
CA ASN A 207 -8.94 -3.00 11.07
C ASN A 207 -8.30 -1.93 10.17
N ALA A 208 -7.88 -0.80 10.75
CA ALA A 208 -7.30 0.32 10.01
C ALA A 208 -6.08 -0.06 9.15
N LEU A 209 -5.37 -1.15 9.49
CA LEU A 209 -4.23 -1.67 8.73
C LEU A 209 -4.68 -2.31 7.42
N CYS A 210 -5.66 -3.22 7.48
CA CYS A 210 -6.24 -3.84 6.29
C CYS A 210 -6.98 -2.82 5.44
N GLU A 211 -7.75 -1.90 6.04
CA GLU A 211 -8.39 -0.80 5.31
C GLU A 211 -7.37 0.05 4.56
N SER A 212 -6.22 0.33 5.19
CA SER A 212 -5.12 1.05 4.55
C SER A 212 -4.52 0.30 3.37
N PHE A 213 -4.39 -1.01 3.47
CA PHE A 213 -3.94 -1.88 2.38
C PHE A 213 -4.97 -1.90 1.25
N PHE A 214 -6.25 -2.16 1.56
CA PHE A 214 -7.31 -2.23 0.55
C PHE A 214 -7.50 -0.90 -0.19
N ALA A 215 -7.49 0.23 0.52
CA ALA A 215 -7.52 1.52 -0.14
C ALA A 215 -6.30 1.76 -1.05
N THR A 216 -5.16 1.18 -0.72
CA THR A 216 -3.98 1.22 -1.59
C THR A 216 -4.15 0.34 -2.81
N LEU A 217 -4.61 -0.90 -2.64
CA LEU A 217 -4.93 -1.84 -3.72
C LEU A 217 -5.96 -1.24 -4.68
N GLU A 218 -7.02 -0.65 -4.12
CA GLU A 218 -8.09 0.01 -4.87
C GLU A 218 -7.53 1.16 -5.72
N CYS A 219 -6.91 2.16 -5.08
CA CYS A 219 -6.40 3.34 -5.79
C CYS A 219 -5.27 3.04 -6.78
N GLU A 220 -4.36 2.12 -6.45
CA GLU A 220 -3.15 1.88 -7.24
C GLU A 220 -3.34 0.77 -8.28
N LEU A 221 -4.35 -0.10 -8.14
CA LEU A 221 -4.62 -1.19 -9.07
C LEU A 221 -6.06 -1.22 -9.58
N LEU A 222 -7.06 -1.37 -8.69
CA LEU A 222 -8.43 -1.71 -9.10
C LEU A 222 -9.14 -0.58 -9.82
N ASP A 223 -9.05 0.66 -9.33
CA ASP A 223 -9.65 1.85 -9.96
C ASP A 223 -9.04 2.18 -11.35
N ARG A 224 -7.88 1.60 -11.63
CA ARG A 224 -7.11 1.91 -12.85
C ARG A 224 -7.20 0.81 -13.90
N ARG A 225 -7.83 -0.32 -13.58
CA ARG A 225 -7.94 -1.49 -14.47
C ARG A 225 -9.29 -2.15 -14.32
N THR A 226 -9.85 -2.56 -15.43
CA THR A 226 -11.01 -3.46 -15.48
C THR A 226 -10.55 -4.87 -15.80
N PHE A 227 -11.17 -5.88 -15.17
CA PHE A 227 -10.80 -7.28 -15.36
C PHE A 227 -11.89 -8.04 -16.10
N ALA A 228 -11.57 -8.55 -17.28
CA ALA A 228 -12.50 -9.36 -18.06
C ALA A 228 -12.76 -10.73 -17.40
N SER A 229 -11.80 -11.25 -16.65
CA SER A 229 -11.92 -12.55 -15.97
C SER A 229 -11.30 -12.54 -14.59
N GLN A 230 -11.73 -13.46 -13.73
CA GLN A 230 -11.14 -13.70 -12.43
C GLN A 230 -9.67 -14.14 -12.53
N ALA A 231 -9.28 -14.85 -13.56
CA ALA A 231 -7.89 -15.24 -13.81
C ALA A 231 -6.99 -14.00 -14.06
N ALA A 232 -7.49 -13.04 -14.85
CA ALA A 232 -6.79 -11.77 -15.08
C ALA A 232 -6.63 -10.95 -13.79
N ALA A 233 -7.69 -10.89 -12.96
CA ALA A 233 -7.65 -10.23 -11.66
C ALA A 233 -6.64 -10.90 -10.71
N ARG A 234 -6.67 -12.26 -10.63
CA ARG A 234 -5.69 -13.04 -9.82
C ARG A 234 -4.24 -12.71 -10.19
N ALA A 235 -3.92 -12.75 -11.48
CA ALA A 235 -2.58 -12.45 -11.96
C ALA A 235 -2.15 -11.01 -11.68
N ALA A 236 -3.06 -10.04 -11.75
CA ALA A 236 -2.77 -8.64 -11.46
C ALA A 236 -2.53 -8.41 -9.96
N ILE A 237 -3.37 -8.99 -9.08
CA ILE A 237 -3.24 -8.90 -7.62
C ILE A 237 -1.97 -9.60 -7.16
N PHE A 238 -1.64 -10.79 -7.69
CA PHE A 238 -0.39 -11.47 -7.42
C PHE A 238 0.82 -10.56 -7.70
N ARG A 239 0.88 -9.98 -8.92
CA ARG A 239 1.97 -9.07 -9.29
C ARG A 239 2.00 -7.81 -8.41
N PHE A 240 0.83 -7.32 -8.00
CA PHE A 240 0.75 -6.18 -7.12
C PHE A 240 1.32 -6.50 -5.72
N ILE A 241 0.93 -7.61 -5.11
CA ILE A 241 1.39 -7.98 -3.76
C ILE A 241 2.86 -8.37 -3.77
N GLU A 242 3.23 -9.36 -4.60
CA GLU A 242 4.57 -9.98 -4.56
C GLU A 242 5.62 -9.21 -5.37
N GLY A 243 5.21 -8.56 -6.46
CA GLY A 243 6.14 -7.83 -7.33
C GLY A 243 6.30 -6.36 -7.00
N TRP A 244 5.33 -5.76 -6.31
CA TRP A 244 5.30 -4.34 -6.07
C TRP A 244 5.12 -3.97 -4.59
N TYR A 245 4.00 -4.30 -3.97
CA TYR A 245 3.63 -3.85 -2.63
C TYR A 245 4.66 -4.28 -1.57
N ASN A 246 4.93 -5.57 -1.46
CA ASN A 246 5.87 -6.10 -0.47
C ASN A 246 7.32 -5.66 -0.72
N PRO A 247 7.90 -5.83 -1.94
CA PRO A 247 9.32 -5.59 -2.14
C PRO A 247 9.70 -4.14 -2.44
N ARG A 248 8.77 -3.32 -2.97
CA ARG A 248 9.15 -2.02 -3.57
C ARG A 248 8.35 -0.84 -3.08
N ARG A 249 7.05 -1.04 -2.77
CA ARG A 249 6.17 0.07 -2.48
C ARG A 249 6.56 0.80 -1.20
N ARG A 250 6.85 2.10 -1.32
CA ARG A 250 7.22 2.96 -0.19
C ARG A 250 6.02 3.28 0.70
N HIS A 251 6.22 3.16 2.00
CA HIS A 251 5.25 3.45 3.04
C HIS A 251 5.69 4.62 3.90
N SER A 252 4.86 5.66 4.02
CA SER A 252 5.17 6.82 4.86
C SER A 252 5.30 6.44 6.34
N ALA A 253 4.49 5.49 6.82
CA ALA A 253 4.56 4.99 8.18
C ALA A 253 5.85 4.19 8.50
N LEU A 254 6.56 3.72 7.46
CA LEU A 254 7.81 2.97 7.57
C LEU A 254 9.04 3.83 7.18
N GLY A 255 8.93 5.16 7.21
CA GLY A 255 10.04 6.02 6.80
C GLY A 255 10.32 6.04 5.30
N GLN A 256 9.31 5.83 4.46
CA GLN A 256 9.43 5.81 2.99
C GLN A 256 10.26 4.62 2.46
N ILE A 257 10.27 3.50 3.12
CA ILE A 257 10.83 2.24 2.62
C ILE A 257 9.73 1.19 2.41
N SER A 258 10.05 0.10 1.72
CA SER A 258 9.11 -0.99 1.48
C SER A 258 8.95 -1.90 2.70
N PRO A 259 7.85 -2.68 2.82
CA PRO A 259 7.66 -3.66 3.88
C PRO A 259 8.83 -4.62 4.05
N MET A 260 9.33 -5.19 2.96
CA MET A 260 10.48 -6.12 3.01
C MET A 260 11.77 -5.42 3.42
N ALA A 261 12.04 -4.22 2.89
CA ALA A 261 13.23 -3.45 3.29
C ALA A 261 13.17 -3.04 4.77
N TYR A 262 11.97 -2.75 5.29
CA TYR A 262 11.78 -2.45 6.70
C TYR A 262 12.11 -3.65 7.59
N GLU A 263 11.64 -4.85 7.26
CA GLU A 263 12.00 -6.08 7.98
C GLU A 263 13.50 -6.35 7.93
N GLN A 264 14.13 -6.22 6.75
CA GLN A 264 15.57 -6.43 6.61
C GLN A 264 16.41 -5.47 7.47
N LEU A 265 16.01 -4.20 7.51
CA LEU A 265 16.69 -3.19 8.33
C LEU A 265 16.66 -3.53 9.83
N HIS A 266 15.54 -4.04 10.32
CA HIS A 266 15.36 -4.38 11.74
C HIS A 266 15.87 -5.78 12.09
N ALA A 267 15.94 -6.70 11.14
CA ALA A 267 16.58 -8.02 11.35
C ALA A 267 18.09 -7.90 11.54
N SER A 268 18.73 -6.89 10.94
CA SER A 268 20.17 -6.65 11.08
C SER A 268 20.54 -5.92 12.38
N ALA A 269 19.54 -5.42 13.13
CA ALA A 269 19.72 -4.68 14.38
C ALA A 269 19.45 -5.53 15.64
N ALA A 270 18.94 -6.78 15.48
CA ALA A 270 18.67 -7.76 16.52
C ALA A 270 19.77 -8.85 16.54
#